data_bd7b029d1e3ffe50601a286db5ecb755
#
_entry.id   bd7b029d1e3ffe50601a286db5ecb755
#
_cell.length_a   1.000
_cell.length_b   1.000
_cell.length_c   1.000
_cell.angle_alpha   90.00
_cell.angle_beta   90.00
_cell.angle_gamma   90.00
#
_symmetry.space_group_name_H-M   'P 1'
#
loop_
_entity.id
_entity.type
_entity.pdbx_description
1 polymer ?
#
loop_
_entity_poly.entity_id
_entity_poly.type
_entity_poly.pdbx_seq_one_letter_code
_entity_poly.pdbx_strand_id
1 'polypeptide(L)'
;MSKYITYMRKFSQSELRGYLGQGIVDLLVEWLPNGDMLLTKQRMINMIDSIYGTSILKNKNFRKSLLQCMSTSEILQLRDNCLTGQEKAEQDPIAVIEIIANKPWKQNLLSSYLLKTWEVSDDVFDKEKDDTVVENIVNSSEKQFYELLDYQYYIKQRALTNLNSGNLLERMLIHMPTGTGKTKTCMHIITNYINF
;
A
#
# COMPACT_ATOMS: atom_id res chain seq x y z
N MET A 1 -0.12 -2.82 20.14
CA MET A 1 -0.83 -2.12 19.05
C MET A 1 -0.06 -0.83 18.80
N SER A 2 0.50 -0.62 17.61
CA SER A 2 1.40 0.50 17.38
C SER A 2 0.68 1.85 17.55
N LYS A 3 1.41 2.88 17.97
CA LYS A 3 0.87 4.24 18.10
C LYS A 3 0.33 4.78 16.78
N TYR A 4 0.91 4.39 15.67
CA TYR A 4 0.49 4.67 14.32
C TYR A 4 -1.00 4.35 14.11
N ILE A 5 -1.44 3.14 14.46
CA ILE A 5 -2.85 2.73 14.38
C ILE A 5 -3.73 3.57 15.31
N THR A 6 -3.23 3.94 16.49
CA THR A 6 -3.95 4.79 17.44
C THR A 6 -4.21 6.19 16.87
N TYR A 7 -3.25 6.76 16.15
CA TYR A 7 -3.43 8.04 15.46
C TYR A 7 -4.42 7.93 14.29
N MET A 8 -4.38 6.85 13.51
CA MET A 8 -5.36 6.62 12.43
C MET A 8 -6.82 6.59 12.92
N ARG A 9 -7.06 6.18 14.16
CA ARG A 9 -8.40 6.21 14.76
C ARG A 9 -8.96 7.63 14.90
N LYS A 10 -8.10 8.65 14.95
CA LYS A 10 -8.51 10.05 15.02
C LYS A 10 -8.90 10.61 13.64
N PHE A 11 -8.53 9.94 12.54
CA PHE A 11 -8.91 10.37 11.19
C PHE A 11 -10.43 10.37 11.02
N SER A 12 -10.93 11.29 10.21
CA SER A 12 -12.32 11.28 9.77
C SER A 12 -12.59 10.08 8.86
N GLN A 13 -13.85 9.72 8.73
CA GLN A 13 -14.25 8.65 7.81
C GLN A 13 -13.94 9.01 6.34
N SER A 14 -14.06 10.28 6.00
CA SER A 14 -13.72 10.81 4.67
C SER A 14 -12.23 10.68 4.37
N GLU A 15 -11.35 11.01 5.33
CA GLU A 15 -9.90 10.84 5.15
C GLU A 15 -9.53 9.37 4.95
N LEU A 16 -10.09 8.47 5.78
CA LEU A 16 -9.83 7.03 5.63
C LEU A 16 -10.30 6.49 4.28
N ARG A 17 -11.46 6.92 3.78
CA ARG A 17 -11.92 6.59 2.41
C ARG A 17 -10.95 7.11 1.35
N GLY A 18 -10.47 8.34 1.51
CA GLY A 18 -9.49 8.93 0.60
C GLY A 18 -8.17 8.14 0.55
N TYR A 19 -7.66 7.70 1.70
CA TYR A 19 -6.44 6.90 1.77
C TYR A 19 -6.62 5.45 1.31
N LEU A 20 -7.80 4.88 1.52
CA LEU A 20 -8.13 3.55 0.99
C LEU A 20 -8.18 3.55 -0.54
N GLY A 21 -8.60 4.67 -1.13
CA GLY A 21 -8.73 4.87 -2.57
C GLY A 21 -10.13 4.60 -3.09
N GLN A 22 -10.60 5.48 -3.99
CA GLN A 22 -11.96 5.45 -4.49
C GLN A 22 -12.32 4.11 -5.14
N GLY A 23 -11.40 3.53 -5.93
CA GLY A 23 -11.66 2.25 -6.60
C GLY A 23 -11.93 1.09 -5.64
N ILE A 24 -11.26 1.07 -4.47
CA ILE A 24 -11.52 0.05 -3.44
C ILE A 24 -12.86 0.31 -2.76
N VAL A 25 -13.16 1.58 -2.47
CA VAL A 25 -14.43 1.99 -1.86
C VAL A 25 -15.60 1.61 -2.77
N ASP A 26 -15.54 1.94 -4.06
CA ASP A 26 -16.58 1.64 -5.04
C ASP A 26 -16.79 0.13 -5.15
N LEU A 27 -15.71 -0.63 -5.24
CA LEU A 27 -15.76 -2.09 -5.31
C LEU A 27 -16.45 -2.70 -4.08
N LEU A 28 -16.16 -2.18 -2.89
CA LEU A 28 -16.75 -2.69 -1.65
C LEU A 28 -18.24 -2.31 -1.54
N VAL A 29 -18.62 -1.13 -2.02
CA VAL A 29 -20.02 -0.67 -2.03
C VAL A 29 -20.84 -1.46 -3.02
N GLU A 30 -20.30 -1.73 -4.23
CA GLU A 30 -21.02 -2.50 -5.27
C GLU A 30 -21.17 -3.99 -4.94
N TRP A 31 -20.14 -4.59 -4.35
CA TRP A 31 -20.07 -6.04 -4.20
C TRP A 31 -20.63 -6.57 -2.89
N LEU A 32 -20.76 -5.71 -1.88
CA LEU A 32 -21.30 -6.13 -0.59
C LEU A 32 -22.72 -5.59 -0.41
N PRO A 33 -23.72 -6.46 -0.17
CA PRO A 33 -25.01 -6.01 0.29
C PRO A 33 -24.83 -5.15 1.53
N ASN A 34 -25.24 -3.89 1.50
CA ASN A 34 -24.98 -2.87 2.54
C ASN A 34 -23.49 -2.46 2.69
N GLY A 35 -22.72 -2.42 1.59
CA GLY A 35 -21.28 -2.11 1.60
C GLY A 35 -20.92 -0.82 2.34
N ASP A 36 -21.76 0.21 2.26
CA ASP A 36 -21.54 1.46 3.00
C ASP A 36 -21.60 1.27 4.53
N MET A 37 -22.50 0.43 5.03
CA MET A 37 -22.60 0.11 6.46
C MET A 37 -21.42 -0.72 6.96
N LEU A 38 -20.74 -1.44 6.06
CA LEU A 38 -19.58 -2.26 6.38
C LEU A 38 -18.27 -1.48 6.42
N LEU A 39 -18.24 -0.27 5.83
CA LEU A 39 -17.07 0.62 5.83
C LEU A 39 -16.94 1.40 7.16
N THR A 40 -16.91 0.69 8.27
CA THR A 40 -16.62 1.30 9.57
C THR A 40 -15.18 1.79 9.64
N LYS A 41 -14.91 2.81 10.47
CA LYS A 41 -13.55 3.33 10.67
C LYS A 41 -12.54 2.22 10.96
N GLN A 42 -12.87 1.31 11.86
CA GLN A 42 -11.95 0.23 12.24
C GLN A 42 -11.63 -0.72 11.06
N ARG A 43 -12.64 -1.03 10.23
CA ARG A 43 -12.42 -1.86 9.04
C ARG A 43 -11.54 -1.15 8.01
N MET A 44 -11.80 0.14 7.75
CA MET A 44 -10.96 0.91 6.83
C MET A 44 -9.51 1.00 7.31
N ILE A 45 -9.28 1.23 8.61
CA ILE A 45 -7.93 1.22 9.19
C ILE A 45 -7.25 -0.14 8.98
N ASN A 46 -7.93 -1.24 9.28
CA ASN A 46 -7.38 -2.58 9.09
C ASN A 46 -7.09 -2.86 7.61
N MET A 47 -7.93 -2.39 6.69
CA MET A 47 -7.72 -2.54 5.25
C MET A 47 -6.52 -1.72 4.76
N ILE A 48 -6.42 -0.46 5.19
CA ILE A 48 -5.27 0.40 4.86
C ILE A 48 -3.98 -0.26 5.37
N ASP A 49 -3.96 -0.74 6.60
CA ASP A 49 -2.81 -1.42 7.18
C ASP A 49 -2.46 -2.72 6.43
N SER A 50 -3.46 -3.51 6.04
CA SER A 50 -3.26 -4.77 5.30
C SER A 50 -2.80 -4.55 3.85
N ILE A 51 -3.31 -3.51 3.17
CA ILE A 51 -3.02 -3.25 1.76
C ILE A 51 -1.69 -2.53 1.58
N TYR A 52 -1.49 -1.48 2.38
CA TYR A 52 -0.34 -0.60 2.22
C TYR A 52 0.74 -0.83 3.27
N GLY A 53 0.36 -1.36 4.46
CA GLY A 53 1.27 -1.48 5.60
C GLY A 53 1.97 -0.15 5.87
N THR A 54 3.27 -0.22 6.10
CA THR A 54 4.11 0.96 6.35
C THR A 54 4.44 1.77 5.10
N SER A 55 4.19 1.22 3.88
CA SER A 55 4.47 1.93 2.63
C SER A 55 3.59 3.18 2.44
N ILE A 56 2.44 3.25 3.10
CA ILE A 56 1.56 4.43 3.09
C ILE A 56 2.26 5.67 3.66
N LEU A 57 3.28 5.50 4.49
CA LEU A 57 4.08 6.60 5.03
C LEU A 57 4.89 7.34 3.96
N LYS A 58 5.05 6.78 2.74
CA LYS A 58 5.59 7.49 1.59
C LYS A 58 4.65 8.62 1.13
N ASN A 59 3.35 8.52 1.40
CA ASN A 59 2.37 9.55 1.07
C ASN A 59 2.50 10.74 2.02
N LYS A 60 2.86 11.90 1.48
CA LYS A 60 3.03 13.16 2.23
C LYS A 60 1.76 13.57 2.98
N ASN A 61 0.60 13.48 2.33
CA ASN A 61 -0.67 13.90 2.93
C ASN A 61 -1.05 12.99 4.11
N PHE A 62 -0.78 11.69 3.98
CA PHE A 62 -0.99 10.74 5.07
C PHE A 62 -0.10 11.07 6.28
N ARG A 63 1.20 11.34 6.05
CA ARG A 63 2.10 11.76 7.12
C ARG A 63 1.62 13.05 7.78
N LYS A 64 1.15 14.03 6.99
CA LYS A 64 0.59 15.28 7.51
C LYS A 64 -0.61 15.02 8.43
N SER A 65 -1.56 14.18 8.00
CA SER A 65 -2.72 13.82 8.83
C SER A 65 -2.30 13.11 10.12
N LEU A 66 -1.27 12.24 10.08
CA LEU A 66 -0.72 11.63 11.31
C LEU A 66 -0.14 12.67 12.26
N LEU A 67 0.65 13.62 11.74
CA LEU A 67 1.23 14.71 12.53
C LEU A 67 0.13 15.60 13.17
N GLN A 68 -0.93 15.89 12.44
CA GLN A 68 -2.08 16.64 12.96
C GLN A 68 -2.82 15.92 14.10
N CYS A 69 -2.69 14.60 14.18
CA CYS A 69 -3.26 13.81 15.26
C CYS A 69 -2.39 13.77 16.53
N MET A 70 -1.15 14.25 16.45
CA MET A 70 -0.23 14.32 17.59
C MET A 70 -0.58 15.50 18.49
N SER A 71 -0.14 15.46 19.74
CA SER A 71 -0.29 16.57 20.66
C SER A 71 0.70 17.70 20.32
N THR A 72 0.38 18.92 20.71
CA THR A 72 1.28 20.07 20.55
C THR A 72 2.66 19.81 21.17
N SER A 73 2.71 19.16 22.34
CA SER A 73 3.97 18.82 22.99
C SER A 73 4.82 17.83 22.18
N GLU A 74 4.20 16.84 21.56
CA GLU A 74 4.90 15.88 20.68
C GLU A 74 5.43 16.58 19.42
N ILE A 75 4.67 17.50 18.84
CA ILE A 75 5.11 18.28 17.66
C ILE A 75 6.29 19.19 18.00
N LEU A 76 6.25 19.87 19.13
CA LEU A 76 7.37 20.73 19.57
C LEU A 76 8.62 19.89 19.91
N GLN A 77 8.48 18.70 20.50
CA GLN A 77 9.59 17.77 20.70
C GLN A 77 10.19 17.31 19.37
N LEU A 78 9.36 17.02 18.36
CA LEU A 78 9.82 16.72 17.01
C LEU A 78 10.64 17.86 16.41
N ARG A 79 10.13 19.10 16.53
CA ARG A 79 10.87 20.30 16.12
C ARG A 79 12.25 20.36 16.78
N ASP A 80 12.30 20.25 18.10
CA ASP A 80 13.52 20.43 18.88
C ASP A 80 14.58 19.37 18.59
N ASN A 81 14.14 18.14 18.27
CA ASN A 81 15.04 17.02 18.02
C ASN A 81 15.43 16.86 16.55
N CYS A 82 14.61 17.33 15.61
CA CYS A 82 14.77 17.00 14.19
C CYS A 82 14.97 18.19 13.27
N LEU A 83 14.65 19.43 13.72
CA LEU A 83 14.82 20.64 12.92
C LEU A 83 16.02 21.46 13.39
N THR A 84 16.58 22.25 12.47
CA THR A 84 17.78 23.07 12.72
C THR A 84 17.57 24.50 12.19
N GLY A 85 18.40 25.43 12.67
CA GLY A 85 18.38 26.80 12.20
C GLY A 85 17.03 27.52 12.41
N GLN A 86 16.57 28.23 11.39
CA GLN A 86 15.32 28.99 11.47
C GLN A 86 14.06 28.12 11.64
N GLU A 87 14.08 26.90 11.09
CA GLU A 87 12.97 25.95 11.22
C GLU A 87 12.75 25.53 12.69
N LYS A 88 13.81 25.46 13.48
CA LYS A 88 13.73 25.17 14.93
C LYS A 88 13.15 26.33 15.73
N ALA A 89 13.27 27.54 15.24
CA ALA A 89 12.75 28.74 15.91
C ALA A 89 11.21 28.88 15.79
N GLU A 90 10.59 28.10 14.89
CA GLU A 90 9.15 28.15 14.69
C GLU A 90 8.40 27.68 15.94
N GLN A 91 7.42 28.46 16.40
CA GLN A 91 6.64 28.18 17.61
C GLN A 91 5.22 27.71 17.29
N ASP A 92 4.72 27.99 16.10
CA ASP A 92 3.39 27.56 15.69
C ASP A 92 3.41 26.06 15.32
N PRO A 93 2.68 25.21 16.07
CA PRO A 93 2.62 23.78 15.78
C PRO A 93 2.13 23.48 14.36
N ILE A 94 1.25 24.29 13.79
CA ILE A 94 0.71 24.08 12.43
C ILE A 94 1.82 24.32 11.41
N ALA A 95 2.59 25.41 11.57
CA ALA A 95 3.74 25.68 10.70
C ALA A 95 4.81 24.59 10.83
N VAL A 96 5.09 24.11 12.03
CA VAL A 96 6.01 22.99 12.28
C VAL A 96 5.55 21.70 11.56
N ILE A 97 4.26 21.37 11.61
CA ILE A 97 3.69 20.22 10.88
C ILE A 97 3.91 20.37 9.37
N GLU A 98 3.68 21.55 8.80
CA GLU A 98 3.91 21.81 7.38
C GLU A 98 5.38 21.64 7.01
N ILE A 99 6.30 22.16 7.80
CA ILE A 99 7.73 22.03 7.59
C ILE A 99 8.12 20.55 7.59
N ILE A 100 7.71 19.79 8.61
CA ILE A 100 8.03 18.36 8.74
C ILE A 100 7.42 17.54 7.60
N ALA A 101 6.14 17.77 7.27
CA ALA A 101 5.45 17.04 6.20
C ALA A 101 6.09 17.26 4.82
N ASN A 102 6.69 18.45 4.59
CA ASN A 102 7.36 18.81 3.35
C ASN A 102 8.76 18.23 3.22
N LYS A 103 9.37 17.75 4.31
CA LYS A 103 10.70 17.11 4.23
C LYS A 103 10.63 15.82 3.40
N PRO A 104 11.67 15.54 2.61
CA PRO A 104 11.72 14.30 1.83
C PRO A 104 11.70 13.07 2.76
N TRP A 105 10.89 12.09 2.40
CA TRP A 105 10.80 10.82 3.11
C TRP A 105 11.97 9.93 2.68
N LYS A 106 13.06 10.03 3.39
CA LYS A 106 14.31 9.27 3.18
C LYS A 106 14.81 8.78 4.52
N GLN A 107 15.71 7.82 4.53
CA GLN A 107 16.40 7.39 5.76
C GLN A 107 17.26 8.54 6.31
N ASN A 108 16.75 9.23 7.30
CA ASN A 108 17.40 10.34 7.98
C ASN A 108 16.92 10.44 9.44
N LEU A 109 17.52 11.36 10.21
CA LEU A 109 17.18 11.57 11.62
C LEU A 109 15.70 11.81 11.85
N LEU A 110 15.06 12.63 11.02
CA LEU A 110 13.63 12.96 11.13
C LEU A 110 12.75 11.75 10.94
N SER A 111 12.96 11.00 9.86
CA SER A 111 12.15 9.80 9.57
C SER A 111 12.34 8.71 10.60
N SER A 112 13.58 8.47 11.05
CA SER A 112 13.86 7.50 12.13
C SER A 112 13.20 7.90 13.45
N TYR A 113 13.19 9.21 13.76
CA TYR A 113 12.51 9.71 14.95
C TYR A 113 10.98 9.56 14.84
N LEU A 114 10.39 9.86 13.67
CA LEU A 114 8.96 9.67 13.41
C LEU A 114 8.56 8.20 13.51
N LEU A 115 9.33 7.29 12.90
CA LEU A 115 9.06 5.84 12.98
C LEU A 115 9.08 5.35 14.41
N LYS A 116 10.08 5.77 15.20
CA LYS A 116 10.16 5.46 16.62
C LYS A 116 8.96 6.01 17.40
N THR A 117 8.56 7.26 17.13
CA THR A 117 7.41 7.91 17.78
C THR A 117 6.10 7.18 17.45
N TRP A 118 5.95 6.71 16.23
CA TRP A 118 4.78 5.97 15.75
C TRP A 118 4.83 4.48 16.06
N GLU A 119 5.93 4.01 16.66
CA GLU A 119 6.17 2.58 16.98
C GLU A 119 6.09 1.70 15.72
N VAL A 120 6.71 2.17 14.64
CA VAL A 120 6.84 1.47 13.37
C VAL A 120 8.29 1.01 13.20
N SER A 121 8.52 -0.19 12.65
CA SER A 121 9.87 -0.69 12.42
C SER A 121 10.62 0.08 11.32
N ASP A 122 11.93 0.15 11.41
CA ASP A 122 12.79 0.86 10.44
C ASP A 122 12.87 0.15 9.07
N ASP A 123 12.31 -1.06 8.92
CA ASP A 123 12.29 -1.85 7.67
C ASP A 123 11.58 -1.14 6.51
N VAL A 124 10.91 -0.02 6.79
CA VAL A 124 10.25 0.83 5.79
C VAL A 124 11.20 1.30 4.69
N PHE A 125 12.49 1.48 5.02
CA PHE A 125 13.52 1.95 4.10
C PHE A 125 14.33 0.80 3.47
N ASP A 126 14.39 -0.37 4.10
CA ASP A 126 15.18 -1.51 3.60
C ASP A 126 14.63 -2.12 2.30
N LYS A 127 13.37 -1.85 1.98
CA LYS A 127 12.73 -2.27 0.72
C LYS A 127 13.08 -1.41 -0.49
N GLU A 128 13.84 -0.32 -0.31
CA GLU A 128 14.35 0.50 -1.42
C GLU A 128 15.74 0.04 -1.92
N LYS A 129 16.28 -1.06 -1.36
CA LYS A 129 17.43 -1.71 -1.97
C LYS A 129 16.95 -2.48 -3.20
N ASP A 130 17.37 -1.94 -4.35
CA ASP A 130 17.23 -2.52 -5.67
C ASP A 130 15.81 -2.52 -6.29
N ASP A 131 15.34 -1.30 -6.67
CA ASP A 131 14.74 -1.14 -8.00
C ASP A 131 15.86 -1.08 -9.08
N THR A 132 16.92 -1.85 -8.93
CA THR A 132 17.55 -2.41 -10.10
C THR A 132 16.47 -3.30 -10.70
N VAL A 133 16.02 -2.93 -11.89
CA VAL A 133 15.28 -3.81 -12.79
C VAL A 133 16.08 -5.12 -12.79
N VAL A 134 15.72 -6.02 -11.88
CA VAL A 134 16.10 -7.40 -12.03
C VAL A 134 15.34 -7.78 -13.28
N GLU A 135 16.02 -7.75 -14.42
CA GLU A 135 15.60 -8.54 -15.55
C GLU A 135 15.54 -9.97 -15.01
N ASN A 136 14.40 -10.31 -14.43
CA ASN A 136 14.08 -11.67 -14.09
C ASN A 136 13.92 -12.38 -15.44
N ILE A 137 15.05 -12.79 -15.99
CA ILE A 137 15.07 -13.77 -17.04
C ILE A 137 14.49 -15.02 -16.39
N VAL A 138 13.17 -15.16 -16.49
CA VAL A 138 12.49 -16.39 -16.13
C VAL A 138 12.95 -17.42 -17.16
N ASN A 139 13.96 -18.21 -16.79
CA ASN A 139 14.41 -19.31 -17.62
C ASN A 139 13.23 -20.27 -17.82
N SER A 140 12.66 -20.24 -19.01
CA SER A 140 11.54 -21.11 -19.42
C SER A 140 11.91 -22.60 -19.52
N SER A 141 13.16 -22.96 -19.18
CA SER A 141 13.70 -24.32 -19.33
C SER A 141 13.43 -25.23 -18.13
N GLU A 142 12.90 -24.75 -17.03
CA GLU A 142 12.53 -25.63 -15.93
C GLU A 142 11.27 -26.41 -16.27
N LYS A 143 11.41 -27.74 -16.29
CA LYS A 143 10.29 -28.66 -16.48
C LYS A 143 9.23 -28.41 -15.46
N GLN A 144 8.01 -28.13 -15.93
CA GLN A 144 6.85 -27.94 -15.06
C GLN A 144 6.60 -29.24 -14.28
N PHE A 145 6.73 -29.20 -12.97
CA PHE A 145 6.56 -30.37 -12.08
C PHE A 145 5.13 -30.93 -12.10
N TYR A 146 4.14 -30.09 -12.44
CA TYR A 146 2.73 -30.47 -12.50
C TYR A 146 2.04 -29.82 -13.69
N GLU A 147 1.43 -30.63 -14.53
CA GLU A 147 0.60 -30.15 -15.63
C GLU A 147 -0.68 -29.46 -15.10
N LEU A 148 -1.21 -28.57 -15.92
CA LEU A 148 -2.52 -27.97 -15.65
C LEU A 148 -3.62 -28.99 -15.93
N LEU A 149 -4.64 -29.02 -15.08
CA LEU A 149 -5.85 -29.77 -15.37
C LEU A 149 -6.59 -29.11 -16.56
N ASP A 150 -7.39 -29.89 -17.30
CA ASP A 150 -8.05 -29.43 -18.54
C ASP A 150 -8.78 -28.11 -18.39
N TYR A 151 -9.55 -27.92 -17.30
CA TYR A 151 -10.25 -26.66 -17.06
C TYR A 151 -9.30 -25.48 -16.76
N GLN A 152 -8.18 -25.72 -16.09
CA GLN A 152 -7.14 -24.71 -15.84
C GLN A 152 -6.46 -24.33 -17.16
N TYR A 153 -6.18 -25.31 -18.00
CA TYR A 153 -5.62 -25.09 -19.33
C TYR A 153 -6.57 -24.27 -20.20
N TYR A 154 -7.85 -24.58 -20.18
CA TYR A 154 -8.88 -23.82 -20.91
C TYR A 154 -8.95 -22.35 -20.44
N ILE A 155 -8.96 -22.12 -19.12
CA ILE A 155 -8.94 -20.78 -18.54
C ILE A 155 -7.68 -20.02 -18.95
N LYS A 156 -6.51 -20.67 -18.89
CA LYS A 156 -5.24 -20.10 -19.33
C LYS A 156 -5.30 -19.66 -20.80
N GLN A 157 -5.73 -20.55 -21.70
CA GLN A 157 -5.82 -20.23 -23.13
C GLN A 157 -6.73 -19.05 -23.39
N ARG A 158 -7.90 -19.03 -22.78
CA ARG A 158 -8.86 -17.93 -22.92
C ARG A 158 -8.30 -16.60 -22.38
N ALA A 159 -7.58 -16.64 -21.27
CA ALA A 159 -6.93 -15.47 -20.71
C ALA A 159 -5.84 -14.92 -21.64
N LEU A 160 -4.97 -15.78 -22.16
CA LEU A 160 -3.91 -15.38 -23.09
C LEU A 160 -4.47 -14.85 -24.43
N THR A 161 -5.53 -15.45 -24.96
CA THR A 161 -6.21 -14.95 -26.16
C THR A 161 -6.72 -13.53 -25.94
N ASN A 162 -7.35 -13.28 -24.79
CA ASN A 162 -7.86 -11.94 -24.46
C ASN A 162 -6.73 -10.92 -24.26
N LEU A 163 -5.65 -11.31 -23.58
CA LEU A 163 -4.48 -10.43 -23.36
C LEU A 163 -3.77 -10.09 -24.67
N ASN A 164 -3.70 -11.03 -25.60
CA ASN A 164 -3.01 -10.84 -26.89
C ASN A 164 -3.93 -10.26 -27.99
N SER A 165 -5.20 -10.03 -27.72
CA SER A 165 -6.16 -9.54 -28.74
C SER A 165 -5.95 -8.08 -29.15
N GLY A 166 -5.00 -7.37 -28.54
CA GLY A 166 -4.73 -5.96 -28.83
C GLY A 166 -5.81 -4.99 -28.35
N ASN A 167 -6.92 -5.50 -27.81
CA ASN A 167 -7.87 -4.69 -27.09
C ASN A 167 -7.25 -4.26 -25.77
N LEU A 168 -7.29 -2.98 -25.48
CA LEU A 168 -6.87 -2.40 -24.19
C LEU A 168 -7.78 -2.92 -23.06
N LEU A 169 -7.66 -4.20 -22.72
CA LEU A 169 -8.29 -4.76 -21.54
C LEU A 169 -7.49 -4.30 -20.32
N GLU A 170 -7.93 -3.22 -19.71
CA GLU A 170 -7.30 -2.71 -18.49
C GLU A 170 -7.40 -3.70 -17.34
N ARG A 171 -8.40 -4.58 -17.34
CA ARG A 171 -8.65 -5.55 -16.25
C ARG A 171 -9.31 -6.83 -16.76
N MET A 172 -8.89 -7.95 -16.19
CA MET A 172 -9.50 -9.25 -16.41
C MET A 172 -9.78 -9.94 -15.08
N LEU A 173 -11.03 -10.40 -14.89
CA LEU A 173 -11.41 -11.17 -13.70
C LEU A 173 -11.47 -12.66 -14.04
N ILE A 174 -10.70 -13.47 -13.32
CA ILE A 174 -10.73 -14.93 -13.42
C ILE A 174 -11.43 -15.49 -12.18
N HIS A 175 -12.66 -15.97 -12.34
CA HIS A 175 -13.40 -16.61 -11.27
C HIS A 175 -13.17 -18.13 -11.29
N MET A 176 -12.68 -18.66 -10.16
CA MET A 176 -12.47 -20.09 -9.95
C MET A 176 -12.89 -20.46 -8.52
N PRO A 177 -13.53 -21.62 -8.26
CA PRO A 177 -13.88 -22.06 -6.92
C PRO A 177 -12.66 -22.19 -5.99
N THR A 178 -12.89 -22.20 -4.70
CA THR A 178 -11.81 -22.39 -3.71
C THR A 178 -11.23 -23.81 -3.86
N GLY A 179 -9.92 -23.94 -3.72
CA GLY A 179 -9.23 -25.22 -3.86
C GLY A 179 -8.91 -25.68 -5.31
N THR A 180 -9.38 -24.95 -6.33
CA THR A 180 -9.19 -25.33 -7.74
C THR A 180 -7.84 -24.92 -8.36
N GLY A 181 -6.87 -24.49 -7.56
CA GLY A 181 -5.54 -24.14 -8.03
C GLY A 181 -5.45 -22.78 -8.75
N LYS A 182 -6.22 -21.78 -8.29
CA LYS A 182 -6.16 -20.40 -8.83
C LYS A 182 -4.76 -19.87 -8.98
N THR A 183 -3.96 -19.95 -7.93
CA THR A 183 -2.57 -19.47 -7.92
C THR A 183 -1.74 -20.12 -9.00
N LYS A 184 -1.83 -21.44 -9.15
CA LYS A 184 -1.12 -22.20 -10.18
C LYS A 184 -1.54 -21.73 -11.57
N THR A 185 -2.84 -21.61 -11.84
CA THR A 185 -3.36 -21.15 -13.13
C THR A 185 -2.90 -19.74 -13.46
N CYS A 186 -2.96 -18.81 -12.48
CA CYS A 186 -2.47 -17.45 -12.67
C CYS A 186 -0.96 -17.39 -12.95
N MET A 187 -0.16 -18.16 -12.23
CA MET A 187 1.28 -18.24 -12.48
C MET A 187 1.59 -18.73 -13.91
N HIS A 188 0.86 -19.75 -14.38
CA HIS A 188 0.99 -20.21 -15.77
C HIS A 188 0.59 -19.16 -16.81
N ILE A 189 -0.45 -18.35 -16.55
CA ILE A 189 -0.85 -17.24 -17.43
C ILE A 189 0.26 -16.20 -17.47
N ILE A 190 0.74 -15.74 -16.31
CA ILE A 190 1.79 -14.72 -16.20
C ILE A 190 3.07 -15.18 -16.90
N THR A 191 3.55 -16.38 -16.60
CA THR A 191 4.79 -16.92 -17.19
C THR A 191 4.69 -17.02 -18.71
N ASN A 192 3.54 -17.46 -19.24
CA ASN A 192 3.36 -17.54 -20.69
C ASN A 192 3.20 -16.16 -21.36
N TYR A 193 2.59 -15.17 -20.65
CA TYR A 193 2.43 -13.83 -21.18
C TYR A 193 3.74 -13.06 -21.23
N ILE A 194 4.62 -13.24 -20.23
CA ILE A 194 5.93 -12.54 -20.16
C ILE A 194 6.92 -13.14 -21.19
N ASN A 195 6.78 -14.43 -21.52
CA ASN A 195 7.68 -15.13 -22.46
C ASN A 195 7.23 -15.02 -23.94
N PHE A 196 6.22 -14.23 -24.25
CA PHE A 196 5.80 -13.85 -25.60
C PHE A 196 6.30 -12.47 -25.96
#